data_4331f4f8b4aa63adfe5940be3b5f3ace
#
_entry.id   4331f4f8b4aa63adfe5940be3b5f3ace
#
_cell.length_a   1.000
_cell.length_b   1.000
_cell.length_c   1.000
_cell.angle_alpha   90.00
_cell.angle_beta   90.00
_cell.angle_gamma   90.00
#
_symmetry.space_group_name_H-M   'P 1'
#
loop_
_entity.id
_entity.type
_entity.pdbx_description
1 polymer ?
#
loop_
_entity_poly.entity_id
_entity_poly.type
_entity_poly.pdbx_seq_one_letter_code
_entity_poly.pdbx_strand_id
1 'polypeptide(L)'
;DAFMVLSRIIASFHNEKGELMIEGLTSTDMQVTELEESFLKKMLGSDEINLFDTESISKRLWLEPALDVLAIDAPPVKEAVNLVIPKASAKISLRLPPTEDPEHAMKMLEDHVMKNIPWNAFVKFIPNSKGSGVVADPNKPFTKELVNSFNSIWENDTAYIGVGGSIPFANDFVREFPNAELVLVGAADEELGNAHAPNESVQIDHIEMLIESLVQTLKNIS
;
A
#
# COMPACT_ATOMS: atom_id res chain seq x y z
N ASP A 1 -32.77 -7.37 1.71
CA ASP A 1 -31.94 -7.38 0.49
C ASP A 1 -30.46 -7.41 0.88
N ALA A 2 -29.77 -8.49 0.47
CA ALA A 2 -28.37 -8.70 0.86
C ALA A 2 -27.42 -7.62 0.30
N PHE A 3 -27.70 -7.11 -0.89
CA PHE A 3 -26.87 -6.06 -1.50
C PHE A 3 -27.02 -4.74 -0.75
N MET A 4 -28.21 -4.40 -0.27
CA MET A 4 -28.42 -3.21 0.55
C MET A 4 -27.69 -3.32 1.90
N VAL A 5 -27.68 -4.52 2.51
CA VAL A 5 -26.89 -4.78 3.73
C VAL A 5 -25.40 -4.57 3.45
N LEU A 6 -24.89 -5.21 2.40
CA LEU A 6 -23.47 -5.11 2.01
C LEU A 6 -23.06 -3.66 1.71
N SER A 7 -23.88 -2.93 0.96
CA SER A 7 -23.64 -1.53 0.62
C SER A 7 -23.52 -0.63 1.87
N ARG A 8 -24.34 -0.87 2.88
CA ARG A 8 -24.25 -0.11 4.15
C ARG A 8 -22.99 -0.44 4.94
N ILE A 9 -22.57 -1.72 4.94
CA ILE A 9 -21.31 -2.11 5.57
C ILE A 9 -20.13 -1.45 4.83
N ILE A 10 -20.11 -1.51 3.50
CA ILE A 10 -19.06 -0.85 2.70
C ILE A 10 -19.04 0.65 2.96
N ALA A 11 -20.19 1.31 2.96
CA ALA A 11 -20.28 2.74 3.23
C ALA A 11 -19.83 3.14 4.65
N SER A 12 -19.81 2.20 5.61
CA SER A 12 -19.34 2.48 6.96
C SER A 12 -17.82 2.54 7.11
N PHE A 13 -17.05 2.09 6.12
CA PHE A 13 -15.60 2.11 6.20
C PHE A 13 -15.01 3.51 6.09
N HIS A 14 -15.69 4.43 5.41
CA HIS A 14 -15.23 5.80 5.24
C HIS A 14 -16.29 6.82 5.61
N ASN A 15 -15.85 7.96 6.12
CA ASN A 15 -16.72 9.11 6.33
C ASN A 15 -16.85 9.95 5.05
N GLU A 16 -17.58 11.07 5.12
CA GLU A 16 -17.78 12.00 3.99
C GLU A 16 -16.48 12.67 3.50
N LYS A 17 -15.44 12.69 4.33
CA LYS A 17 -14.11 13.21 3.98
C LYS A 17 -13.16 12.14 3.42
N GLY A 18 -13.63 10.88 3.27
CA GLY A 18 -12.82 9.77 2.86
C GLY A 18 -11.83 9.26 3.92
N GLU A 19 -12.00 9.63 5.19
CA GLU A 19 -11.20 9.11 6.29
C GLU A 19 -11.68 7.71 6.67
N LEU A 20 -10.75 6.80 6.95
CA LEU A 20 -11.06 5.44 7.36
C LEU A 20 -11.63 5.41 8.79
N MET A 21 -12.77 4.75 8.95
CA MET A 21 -13.56 4.73 10.20
C MET A 21 -13.41 3.44 11.01
N ILE A 22 -12.38 2.64 10.76
CA ILE A 22 -12.08 1.42 11.53
C ILE A 22 -11.32 1.82 12.79
N GLU A 23 -12.01 1.80 13.92
CA GLU A 23 -11.42 2.15 15.22
C GLU A 23 -10.31 1.16 15.61
N GLY A 24 -9.23 1.66 16.23
CA GLY A 24 -8.13 0.85 16.76
C GLY A 24 -6.98 0.59 15.79
N LEU A 25 -7.10 0.91 14.51
CA LEU A 25 -5.97 0.90 13.60
C LEU A 25 -5.01 2.04 13.92
N THR A 26 -3.71 1.79 13.75
CA THR A 26 -2.66 2.77 14.02
C THR A 26 -1.99 3.23 12.73
N SER A 27 -1.46 4.44 12.75
CA SER A 27 -0.58 4.97 11.71
C SER A 27 0.87 4.82 12.15
N THR A 28 1.79 4.76 11.19
CA THR A 28 3.23 4.75 11.46
C THR A 28 3.76 6.18 11.55
N ASP A 29 4.49 6.50 12.60
CA ASP A 29 5.19 7.79 12.71
C ASP A 29 6.62 7.64 12.16
N MET A 30 6.80 8.02 10.91
CA MET A 30 8.07 8.00 10.20
C MET A 30 8.22 9.24 9.32
N GLN A 31 9.48 9.62 9.08
CA GLN A 31 9.78 10.65 8.10
C GLN A 31 9.78 10.03 6.69
N VAL A 32 9.01 10.62 5.78
CA VAL A 32 8.96 10.28 4.36
C VAL A 32 9.15 11.54 3.54
N THR A 33 9.62 11.38 2.31
CA THR A 33 9.70 12.49 1.35
C THR A 33 8.28 12.88 0.93
N GLU A 34 7.94 14.16 1.06
CA GLU A 34 6.63 14.64 0.64
C GLU A 34 6.53 14.67 -0.89
N LEU A 35 5.45 14.12 -1.43
CA LEU A 35 5.16 14.16 -2.86
C LEU A 35 4.37 15.41 -3.22
N GLU A 36 4.78 16.06 -4.29
CA GLU A 36 4.04 17.18 -4.87
C GLU A 36 2.72 16.68 -5.49
N GLU A 37 1.63 17.43 -5.27
CA GLU A 37 0.33 17.11 -5.85
C GLU A 37 0.37 17.01 -7.38
N SER A 38 1.16 17.88 -8.02
CA SER A 38 1.40 17.89 -9.47
C SER A 38 2.01 16.59 -9.97
N PHE A 39 2.94 15.98 -9.21
CA PHE A 39 3.54 14.68 -9.53
C PHE A 39 2.50 13.56 -9.45
N LEU A 40 1.67 13.56 -8.41
CA LEU A 40 0.62 12.55 -8.28
C LEU A 40 -0.44 12.64 -9.37
N LYS A 41 -0.88 13.86 -9.72
CA LYS A 41 -1.81 14.07 -10.84
C LYS A 41 -1.25 13.56 -12.17
N LYS A 42 0.04 13.78 -12.40
CA LYS A 42 0.75 13.25 -13.57
C LYS A 42 0.75 11.71 -13.57
N MET A 43 1.07 11.07 -12.45
CA MET A 43 1.02 9.61 -12.31
C MET A 43 -0.39 9.04 -12.53
N LEU A 44 -1.43 9.74 -12.09
CA LEU A 44 -2.83 9.36 -12.26
C LEU A 44 -3.36 9.66 -13.67
N GLY A 45 -2.59 10.37 -14.49
CA GLY A 45 -2.94 10.70 -15.88
C GLY A 45 -4.08 11.71 -16.01
N SER A 46 -4.38 12.48 -14.97
CA SER A 46 -5.44 13.49 -15.00
C SER A 46 -5.21 14.64 -14.01
N ASP A 47 -5.28 15.86 -14.51
CA ASP A 47 -5.24 17.08 -13.70
C ASP A 47 -6.59 17.38 -13.03
N GLU A 48 -7.68 16.74 -13.47
CA GLU A 48 -9.03 16.99 -12.95
C GLU A 48 -9.34 16.21 -11.66
N ILE A 49 -8.44 15.32 -11.23
CA ILE A 49 -8.61 14.55 -10.00
C ILE A 49 -8.40 15.47 -8.79
N ASN A 50 -9.42 15.54 -7.95
CA ASN A 50 -9.30 16.19 -6.65
C ASN A 50 -8.77 15.17 -5.64
N LEU A 51 -7.61 15.45 -5.08
CA LEU A 51 -7.08 14.68 -3.96
C LEU A 51 -7.86 15.03 -2.68
N PHE A 52 -7.91 14.09 -1.75
CA PHE A 52 -8.49 14.37 -0.44
C PHE A 52 -7.70 15.47 0.27
N ASP A 53 -8.40 16.33 0.99
CA ASP A 53 -7.77 17.32 1.86
C ASP A 53 -7.00 16.62 2.97
N THR A 54 -5.69 16.77 2.99
CA THR A 54 -4.77 16.14 3.94
C THR A 54 -3.55 17.02 4.16
N GLU A 55 -3.00 16.98 5.39
CA GLU A 55 -1.77 17.70 5.72
C GLU A 55 -0.53 17.14 5.01
N SER A 56 -0.53 15.84 4.70
CA SER A 56 0.56 15.16 4.00
C SER A 56 0.01 14.03 3.14
N ILE A 57 0.19 14.17 1.85
CA ILE A 57 -0.19 13.15 0.87
C ILE A 57 0.66 11.89 1.05
N SER A 58 1.96 12.05 1.26
CA SER A 58 2.90 10.95 1.44
C SER A 58 2.62 10.12 2.69
N LYS A 59 2.27 10.78 3.80
CA LYS A 59 1.83 10.06 5.01
C LYS A 59 0.56 9.25 4.76
N ARG A 60 -0.42 9.84 4.10
CA ARG A 60 -1.67 9.16 3.76
C ARG A 60 -1.47 7.96 2.85
N LEU A 61 -0.55 8.05 1.89
CA LEU A 61 -0.26 6.95 0.96
C LEU A 61 0.49 5.78 1.61
N TRP A 62 1.40 6.06 2.53
CA TRP A 62 2.38 5.07 2.99
C TRP A 62 2.33 4.75 4.48
N LEU A 63 1.88 5.68 5.31
CA LEU A 63 1.98 5.58 6.77
C LEU A 63 0.63 5.46 7.47
N GLU A 64 -0.46 5.54 6.73
CA GLU A 64 -1.83 5.37 7.23
C GLU A 64 -2.47 4.11 6.65
N PRO A 65 -3.41 3.48 7.37
CA PRO A 65 -4.16 2.37 6.82
C PRO A 65 -5.12 2.86 5.72
N ALA A 66 -5.27 2.04 4.66
CA ALA A 66 -6.21 2.33 3.58
C ALA A 66 -7.02 1.09 3.22
N LEU A 67 -8.28 1.26 2.84
CA LEU A 67 -9.19 0.16 2.53
C LEU A 67 -9.80 0.33 1.14
N ASP A 68 -9.71 -0.75 0.36
CA ASP A 68 -10.29 -0.84 -0.98
C ASP A 68 -11.26 -2.02 -1.10
N VAL A 69 -12.32 -1.84 -1.88
CA VAL A 69 -13.20 -2.92 -2.31
C VAL A 69 -12.70 -3.46 -3.64
N LEU A 70 -12.10 -4.65 -3.61
CA LEU A 70 -11.50 -5.27 -4.79
C LEU A 70 -12.51 -5.91 -5.74
N ALA A 71 -13.61 -6.43 -5.19
CA ALA A 71 -14.67 -7.07 -5.98
C ALA A 71 -15.98 -7.09 -5.21
N ILE A 72 -17.09 -7.09 -5.96
CA ILE A 72 -18.43 -7.31 -5.44
C ILE A 72 -19.07 -8.39 -6.30
N ASP A 73 -19.66 -9.40 -5.64
CA ASP A 73 -20.42 -10.45 -6.27
C ASP A 73 -21.91 -10.22 -5.99
N ALA A 74 -22.61 -9.79 -7.04
CA ALA A 74 -24.03 -9.52 -7.08
C ALA A 74 -24.54 -9.78 -8.52
N PRO A 75 -25.83 -10.00 -8.73
CA PRO A 75 -26.37 -10.22 -10.08
C PRO A 75 -26.00 -9.08 -11.04
N PRO A 76 -25.52 -9.39 -12.26
CA PRO A 76 -25.25 -8.38 -13.29
C PRO A 76 -26.53 -7.62 -13.66
N VAL A 77 -26.42 -6.33 -13.96
CA VAL A 77 -27.57 -5.49 -14.34
C VAL A 77 -28.39 -6.08 -15.49
N LYS A 78 -27.73 -6.75 -16.45
CA LYS A 78 -28.40 -7.39 -17.60
C LYS A 78 -29.27 -8.60 -17.23
N GLU A 79 -28.99 -9.21 -16.06
CA GLU A 79 -29.68 -10.40 -15.54
C GLU A 79 -30.65 -10.03 -14.41
N ALA A 80 -30.77 -8.75 -14.10
CA ALA A 80 -31.58 -8.26 -13.01
C ALA A 80 -33.07 -8.57 -13.26
N VAL A 81 -33.72 -9.15 -12.27
CA VAL A 81 -35.15 -9.42 -12.23
C VAL A 81 -35.75 -8.76 -11.00
N ASN A 82 -37.09 -8.55 -11.01
CA ASN A 82 -37.77 -7.89 -9.88
C ASN A 82 -37.93 -8.83 -8.68
N LEU A 83 -36.77 -9.25 -8.10
CA LEU A 83 -36.65 -10.09 -6.90
C LEU A 83 -35.66 -9.51 -5.92
N VAL A 84 -35.86 -9.81 -4.63
CA VAL A 84 -34.93 -9.46 -3.58
C VAL A 84 -33.67 -10.30 -3.72
N ILE A 85 -32.50 -9.68 -3.70
CA ILE A 85 -31.21 -10.37 -3.77
C ILE A 85 -30.96 -11.08 -2.42
N PRO A 86 -30.87 -12.43 -2.42
CA PRO A 86 -30.73 -13.19 -1.18
C PRO A 86 -29.30 -13.27 -0.65
N LYS A 87 -28.30 -13.06 -1.49
CA LYS A 87 -26.88 -13.15 -1.16
C LYS A 87 -26.06 -12.14 -1.96
N ALA A 88 -25.14 -11.49 -1.31
CA ALA A 88 -24.11 -10.65 -1.91
C ALA A 88 -22.80 -10.83 -1.14
N SER A 89 -21.67 -10.66 -1.79
CA SER A 89 -20.35 -10.70 -1.18
C SER A 89 -19.43 -9.64 -1.74
N ALA A 90 -18.47 -9.20 -0.94
CA ALA A 90 -17.38 -8.33 -1.38
C ALA A 90 -16.04 -8.88 -0.93
N LYS A 91 -15.03 -8.65 -1.74
CA LYS A 91 -13.62 -8.85 -1.38
C LYS A 91 -13.01 -7.50 -1.04
N ILE A 92 -12.47 -7.39 0.16
CA ILE A 92 -11.91 -6.16 0.71
C ILE A 92 -10.42 -6.35 0.90
N SER A 93 -9.65 -5.31 0.60
CA SER A 93 -8.23 -5.20 0.91
C SER A 93 -8.04 -4.09 1.92
N LEU A 94 -7.48 -4.41 3.07
CA LEU A 94 -7.01 -3.43 4.04
C LEU A 94 -5.48 -3.38 3.94
N ARG A 95 -4.97 -2.25 3.46
CA ARG A 95 -3.55 -1.96 3.42
C ARG A 95 -3.12 -1.41 4.76
N LEU A 96 -2.02 -1.92 5.28
CA LEU A 96 -1.52 -1.57 6.61
C LEU A 96 -0.24 -0.74 6.51
N PRO A 97 -0.06 0.23 7.39
CA PRO A 97 1.23 0.89 7.55
C PRO A 97 2.26 -0.11 8.11
N PRO A 98 3.56 0.16 7.94
CA PRO A 98 4.61 -0.83 8.23
C PRO A 98 4.65 -1.37 9.65
N THR A 99 4.19 -0.61 10.64
CA THR A 99 4.25 -0.99 12.07
C THR A 99 2.96 -1.60 12.61
N GLU A 100 1.89 -1.65 11.80
CA GLU A 100 0.61 -2.25 12.22
C GLU A 100 0.70 -3.78 12.19
N ASP A 101 0.21 -4.42 13.26
CA ASP A 101 0.12 -5.87 13.33
C ASP A 101 -1.05 -6.40 12.48
N PRO A 102 -0.80 -7.27 11.49
CA PRO A 102 -1.85 -7.82 10.64
C PRO A 102 -2.94 -8.63 11.38
N GLU A 103 -2.61 -9.28 12.50
CA GLU A 103 -3.60 -9.99 13.31
C GLU A 103 -4.51 -9.01 14.04
N HIS A 104 -3.93 -7.98 14.63
CA HIS A 104 -4.68 -6.90 15.25
C HIS A 104 -5.57 -6.20 14.24
N ALA A 105 -5.03 -5.79 13.09
CA ALA A 105 -5.79 -5.12 12.04
C ALA A 105 -6.96 -5.96 11.50
N MET A 106 -6.73 -7.27 11.30
CA MET A 106 -7.79 -8.20 10.87
C MET A 106 -8.94 -8.25 11.88
N LYS A 107 -8.59 -8.26 13.18
CA LYS A 107 -9.59 -8.22 14.23
C LYS A 107 -10.36 -6.90 14.26
N MET A 108 -9.68 -5.76 14.12
CA MET A 108 -10.34 -4.45 14.07
C MET A 108 -11.30 -4.33 12.88
N LEU A 109 -10.90 -4.87 11.72
CA LEU A 109 -11.77 -4.93 10.55
C LEU A 109 -13.00 -5.81 10.79
N GLU A 110 -12.83 -7.01 11.37
CA GLU A 110 -13.95 -7.89 11.72
C GLU A 110 -14.91 -7.22 12.72
N ASP A 111 -14.37 -6.65 13.79
CA ASP A 111 -15.16 -5.95 14.83
C ASP A 111 -15.95 -4.78 14.22
N HIS A 112 -15.34 -4.01 13.30
CA HIS A 112 -16.02 -2.94 12.58
C HIS A 112 -17.17 -3.47 11.71
N VAL A 113 -16.94 -4.53 10.95
CA VAL A 113 -17.97 -5.17 10.11
C VAL A 113 -19.13 -5.64 10.99
N MET A 114 -18.85 -6.37 12.08
CA MET A 114 -19.86 -6.91 12.97
C MET A 114 -20.67 -5.82 13.69
N LYS A 115 -20.02 -4.73 14.09
CA LYS A 115 -20.67 -3.56 14.73
C LYS A 115 -21.64 -2.85 13.77
N ASN A 116 -21.35 -2.86 12.47
CA ASN A 116 -22.09 -2.11 11.46
C ASN A 116 -23.10 -2.95 10.65
N ILE A 117 -23.42 -4.17 11.11
CA ILE A 117 -24.44 -4.99 10.46
C ILE A 117 -25.83 -4.35 10.65
N PRO A 118 -26.52 -3.94 9.55
CA PRO A 118 -27.84 -3.36 9.67
C PRO A 118 -28.91 -4.47 9.78
N TRP A 119 -30.04 -4.14 10.41
CA TRP A 119 -31.27 -4.93 10.40
C TRP A 119 -31.15 -6.38 10.87
N ASN A 120 -30.18 -6.70 11.73
CA ASN A 120 -29.87 -8.05 12.21
C ASN A 120 -29.63 -9.06 11.05
N ALA A 121 -29.05 -8.59 9.95
CA ALA A 121 -28.74 -9.44 8.82
C ALA A 121 -27.69 -10.52 9.19
N PHE A 122 -27.74 -11.65 8.51
CA PHE A 122 -26.71 -12.67 8.66
C PHE A 122 -25.50 -12.29 7.79
N VAL A 123 -24.36 -12.08 8.44
CA VAL A 123 -23.09 -11.76 7.78
C VAL A 123 -22.04 -12.78 8.19
N LYS A 124 -21.23 -13.21 7.24
CA LYS A 124 -20.06 -14.06 7.47
C LYS A 124 -18.80 -13.29 7.06
N PHE A 125 -17.93 -13.05 8.01
CA PHE A 125 -16.59 -12.55 7.76
C PHE A 125 -15.65 -13.74 7.50
N ILE A 126 -14.81 -13.65 6.46
CA ILE A 126 -13.90 -14.75 6.05
C ILE A 126 -12.51 -14.14 5.89
N PRO A 127 -11.62 -14.30 6.88
CA PRO A 127 -10.23 -13.92 6.74
C PRO A 127 -9.58 -14.65 5.56
N ASN A 128 -8.74 -13.95 4.80
CA ASN A 128 -8.02 -14.54 3.67
C ASN A 128 -6.51 -14.51 3.94
N SER A 129 -5.79 -13.59 3.32
CA SER A 129 -4.34 -13.47 3.46
C SER A 129 -3.96 -12.30 4.36
N LYS A 130 -2.82 -12.40 5.01
CA LYS A 130 -2.20 -11.37 5.84
C LYS A 130 -0.73 -11.25 5.51
N GLY A 131 -0.17 -10.05 5.65
CA GLY A 131 1.25 -9.80 5.48
C GLY A 131 1.66 -8.56 6.26
N SER A 132 2.83 -8.60 6.87
CA SER A 132 3.42 -7.46 7.58
C SER A 132 4.16 -6.54 6.62
N GLY A 133 4.31 -5.28 6.96
CA GLY A 133 5.21 -4.35 6.29
C GLY A 133 6.67 -4.60 6.67
N VAL A 134 7.58 -4.09 5.86
CA VAL A 134 9.02 -4.04 6.16
C VAL A 134 9.48 -2.60 6.03
N VAL A 135 10.32 -2.17 6.96
CA VAL A 135 10.95 -0.84 6.95
C VAL A 135 12.45 -1.02 6.80
N ALA A 136 13.03 -0.39 5.80
CA ALA A 136 14.47 -0.21 5.73
C ALA A 136 14.88 0.92 6.68
N ASP A 137 15.86 0.68 7.56
CA ASP A 137 16.39 1.71 8.43
C ASP A 137 17.53 2.47 7.72
N PRO A 138 17.33 3.75 7.36
CA PRO A 138 18.31 4.51 6.61
C PRO A 138 19.57 4.82 7.43
N ASN A 139 19.55 4.61 8.75
CA ASN A 139 20.69 4.87 9.63
C ASN A 139 21.63 3.68 9.77
N LYS A 140 21.24 2.50 9.30
CA LYS A 140 22.11 1.32 9.31
C LYS A 140 23.31 1.50 8.37
N PRO A 141 24.48 0.94 8.71
CA PRO A 141 25.73 1.20 7.98
C PRO A 141 25.67 0.93 6.48
N PHE A 142 25.15 -0.23 6.07
CA PHE A 142 25.03 -0.57 4.65
C PHE A 142 24.07 0.35 3.91
N THR A 143 22.86 0.54 4.47
CA THR A 143 21.83 1.38 3.88
C THR A 143 22.32 2.83 3.72
N LYS A 144 22.99 3.37 4.75
CA LYS A 144 23.58 4.70 4.70
C LYS A 144 24.62 4.85 3.60
N GLU A 145 25.51 3.86 3.46
CA GLU A 145 26.54 3.89 2.43
C GLU A 145 25.95 3.72 1.02
N LEU A 146 24.89 2.92 0.87
CA LEU A 146 24.17 2.81 -0.38
C LEU A 146 23.54 4.15 -0.80
N VAL A 147 22.91 4.85 0.14
CA VAL A 147 22.37 6.20 -0.09
C VAL A 147 23.46 7.18 -0.51
N ASN A 148 24.62 7.16 0.16
CA ASN A 148 25.76 8.00 -0.23
C ASN A 148 26.23 7.68 -1.66
N SER A 149 26.30 6.40 -2.02
CA SER A 149 26.67 5.97 -3.37
C SER A 149 25.64 6.42 -4.42
N PHE A 150 24.35 6.31 -4.11
CA PHE A 150 23.30 6.84 -4.99
C PHE A 150 23.45 8.34 -5.19
N ASN A 151 23.55 9.14 -4.13
CA ASN A 151 23.69 10.59 -4.22
C ASN A 151 24.97 11.03 -4.96
N SER A 152 25.99 10.17 -5.05
CA SER A 152 27.22 10.49 -5.79
C SER A 152 27.16 10.13 -7.28
N ILE A 153 26.28 9.22 -7.69
CA ILE A 153 26.20 8.68 -9.07
C ILE A 153 25.00 9.20 -9.80
N TRP A 154 23.86 9.33 -9.10
CA TRP A 154 22.62 9.84 -9.67
C TRP A 154 22.57 11.37 -9.57
N GLU A 155 21.91 12.02 -10.52
CA GLU A 155 21.84 13.50 -10.57
C GLU A 155 20.98 14.12 -9.46
N ASN A 156 20.13 13.32 -8.81
CA ASN A 156 19.19 13.76 -7.79
C ASN A 156 19.48 13.12 -6.44
N ASP A 157 19.13 13.81 -5.37
CA ASP A 157 19.19 13.26 -4.02
C ASP A 157 18.22 12.08 -3.84
N THR A 158 18.64 11.11 -3.03
CA THR A 158 17.83 9.94 -2.70
C THR A 158 16.57 10.36 -1.92
N ALA A 159 15.40 9.98 -2.41
CA ALA A 159 14.13 10.17 -1.74
C ALA A 159 13.74 8.90 -0.94
N TYR A 160 13.09 9.12 0.20
CA TYR A 160 12.55 8.03 1.03
C TYR A 160 11.05 7.92 0.78
N ILE A 161 10.66 6.82 0.16
CA ILE A 161 9.27 6.57 -0.22
C ILE A 161 8.77 5.25 0.36
N GLY A 162 7.46 5.10 0.46
CA GLY A 162 6.82 3.81 0.70
C GLY A 162 6.45 3.12 -0.60
N VAL A 163 6.43 1.81 -0.60
CA VAL A 163 5.93 1.00 -1.72
C VAL A 163 4.72 0.21 -1.29
N GLY A 164 3.62 0.34 -2.03
CA GLY A 164 2.40 -0.39 -1.74
C GLY A 164 2.47 -1.82 -2.26
N GLY A 165 2.48 -2.77 -1.34
CA GLY A 165 2.48 -4.20 -1.66
C GLY A 165 3.32 -4.97 -0.66
N SER A 166 2.88 -6.17 -0.29
CA SER A 166 3.66 -7.04 0.57
C SER A 166 4.63 -7.86 -0.28
N ILE A 167 5.87 -7.96 0.19
CA ILE A 167 6.85 -8.92 -0.33
C ILE A 167 7.03 -9.97 0.77
N PRO A 168 6.30 -11.10 0.73
CA PRO A 168 6.31 -12.09 1.83
C PRO A 168 7.71 -12.58 2.18
N PHE A 169 8.56 -12.78 1.17
CA PHE A 169 9.95 -13.19 1.37
C PHE A 169 10.75 -12.18 2.20
N ALA A 170 10.53 -10.88 2.02
CA ALA A 170 11.22 -9.84 2.78
C ALA A 170 10.92 -9.94 4.27
N ASN A 171 9.64 -10.20 4.62
CA ASN A 171 9.24 -10.41 6.02
C ASN A 171 9.87 -11.66 6.63
N ASP A 172 9.88 -12.77 5.90
CA ASP A 172 10.50 -14.00 6.35
C ASP A 172 12.01 -13.82 6.55
N PHE A 173 12.65 -13.10 5.64
CA PHE A 173 14.09 -12.79 5.74
C PHE A 173 14.42 -11.95 6.98
N VAL A 174 13.68 -10.86 7.23
CA VAL A 174 13.90 -10.00 8.40
C VAL A 174 13.66 -10.77 9.72
N ARG A 175 12.66 -11.66 9.73
CA ARG A 175 12.37 -12.49 10.91
C ARG A 175 13.50 -13.48 11.20
N GLU A 176 14.02 -14.17 10.17
CA GLU A 176 15.08 -15.17 10.32
C GLU A 176 16.47 -14.54 10.55
N PHE A 177 16.70 -13.34 10.01
CA PHE A 177 17.97 -12.64 10.11
C PHE A 177 17.81 -11.23 10.71
N PRO A 178 17.42 -11.10 11.99
CA PRO A 178 17.07 -9.81 12.60
C PRO A 178 18.24 -8.81 12.69
N ASN A 179 19.48 -9.30 12.58
CA ASN A 179 20.67 -8.47 12.58
C ASN A 179 21.18 -8.11 11.18
N ALA A 180 20.59 -8.66 10.13
CA ALA A 180 20.95 -8.31 8.76
C ALA A 180 20.20 -7.04 8.32
N GLU A 181 20.82 -6.32 7.39
CA GLU A 181 20.15 -5.23 6.69
C GLU A 181 19.52 -5.79 5.41
N LEU A 182 18.22 -5.57 5.26
CA LEU A 182 17.51 -5.92 4.03
C LEU A 182 17.32 -4.65 3.21
N VAL A 183 17.84 -4.66 1.99
CA VAL A 183 17.63 -3.61 1.02
C VAL A 183 17.13 -4.24 -0.28
N LEU A 184 16.06 -3.70 -0.82
CA LEU A 184 15.49 -4.11 -2.10
C LEU A 184 15.76 -2.97 -3.08
N VAL A 185 16.45 -3.26 -4.16
CA VAL A 185 16.82 -2.28 -5.18
C VAL A 185 16.44 -2.78 -6.57
N GLY A 186 16.12 -1.87 -7.46
CA GLY A 186 15.78 -2.16 -8.84
C GLY A 186 15.97 -0.93 -9.72
N ALA A 187 16.14 -1.14 -11.02
CA ALA A 187 16.28 -0.08 -12.01
C ALA A 187 14.90 0.30 -12.63
N ALA A 188 13.84 0.18 -11.85
CA ALA A 188 12.50 0.55 -12.29
C ALA A 188 12.39 2.07 -12.52
N ASP A 189 11.54 2.44 -13.46
CA ASP A 189 11.13 3.82 -13.71
C ASP A 189 9.61 3.88 -13.52
N GLU A 190 9.16 4.63 -12.52
CA GLU A 190 7.74 4.72 -12.18
C GLU A 190 6.91 5.41 -13.27
N GLU A 191 7.52 6.28 -14.07
CA GLU A 191 6.83 7.01 -15.14
C GLU A 191 6.75 6.21 -16.44
N LEU A 192 7.81 5.50 -16.82
CA LEU A 192 7.95 4.86 -18.12
C LEU A 192 7.94 3.33 -18.05
N GLY A 193 8.19 2.77 -16.87
CA GLY A 193 8.43 1.34 -16.69
C GLY A 193 7.21 0.46 -16.88
N ASN A 194 5.99 0.95 -16.68
CA ASN A 194 4.75 0.19 -16.78
C ASN A 194 4.77 -1.14 -16.00
N ALA A 195 5.29 -1.15 -14.78
CA ALA A 195 5.42 -2.35 -13.96
C ALA A 195 4.11 -3.15 -13.89
N HIS A 196 4.18 -4.46 -14.14
CA HIS A 196 3.04 -5.38 -14.20
C HIS A 196 2.00 -5.10 -15.30
N ALA A 197 2.34 -4.29 -16.31
CA ALA A 197 1.48 -3.96 -17.43
C ALA A 197 2.09 -4.33 -18.78
N PRO A 198 1.32 -4.33 -19.88
CA PRO A 198 1.87 -4.49 -21.22
C PRO A 198 2.96 -3.45 -21.53
N ASN A 199 4.01 -3.88 -22.23
CA ASN A 199 5.19 -3.07 -22.55
C ASN A 199 5.98 -2.63 -21.31
N GLU A 200 6.02 -3.44 -20.27
CA GLU A 200 6.93 -3.24 -19.15
C GLU A 200 8.36 -3.07 -19.66
N SER A 201 9.04 -2.06 -19.15
CA SER A 201 10.38 -1.69 -19.63
C SER A 201 11.27 -1.21 -18.49
N VAL A 202 12.56 -1.17 -18.75
CA VAL A 202 13.58 -0.61 -17.86
C VAL A 202 14.57 0.20 -18.70
N GLN A 203 15.06 1.29 -18.13
CA GLN A 203 16.09 2.09 -18.77
C GLN A 203 17.47 1.47 -18.56
N ILE A 204 18.23 1.29 -19.64
CA ILE A 204 19.57 0.65 -19.59
C ILE A 204 20.50 1.49 -18.71
N ASP A 205 20.47 2.81 -18.86
CA ASP A 205 21.32 3.72 -18.10
C ASP A 205 21.05 3.59 -16.59
N HIS A 206 19.79 3.36 -16.18
CA HIS A 206 19.44 3.13 -14.78
C HIS A 206 20.03 1.81 -14.24
N ILE A 207 20.12 0.77 -15.09
CA ILE A 207 20.79 -0.48 -14.71
C ILE A 207 22.29 -0.24 -14.50
N GLU A 208 22.94 0.50 -15.39
CA GLU A 208 24.37 0.82 -15.27
C GLU A 208 24.67 1.64 -14.01
N MET A 209 23.91 2.69 -13.76
CA MET A 209 24.03 3.52 -12.56
C MET A 209 23.76 2.74 -11.27
N LEU A 210 22.78 1.81 -11.27
CA LEU A 210 22.52 0.94 -10.14
C LEU A 210 23.68 0.00 -9.85
N ILE A 211 24.25 -0.63 -10.89
CA ILE A 211 25.43 -1.50 -10.77
C ILE A 211 26.60 -0.72 -10.19
N GLU A 212 26.88 0.49 -10.70
CA GLU A 212 27.96 1.34 -10.23
C GLU A 212 27.74 1.73 -8.76
N SER A 213 26.53 2.10 -8.37
CA SER A 213 26.18 2.43 -6.98
C SER A 213 26.42 1.25 -6.03
N LEU A 214 26.01 0.04 -6.42
CA LEU A 214 26.24 -1.17 -5.62
C LEU A 214 27.71 -1.52 -5.51
N VAL A 215 28.48 -1.41 -6.60
CA VAL A 215 29.94 -1.64 -6.61
C VAL A 215 30.65 -0.64 -5.70
N GLN A 216 30.27 0.63 -5.74
CA GLN A 216 30.84 1.66 -4.88
C GLN A 216 30.51 1.38 -3.41
N THR A 217 29.26 1.07 -3.09
CA THR A 217 28.84 0.71 -1.73
C THR A 217 29.67 -0.45 -1.19
N LEU A 218 29.79 -1.55 -1.95
CA LEU A 218 30.54 -2.73 -1.51
C LEU A 218 32.04 -2.45 -1.31
N LYS A 219 32.64 -1.55 -2.09
CA LYS A 219 34.03 -1.13 -1.90
C LYS A 219 34.23 -0.30 -0.64
N ASN A 220 33.23 0.51 -0.27
CA ASN A 220 33.36 1.43 0.86
C ASN A 220 33.07 0.77 2.22
N ILE A 221 32.36 -0.35 2.23
CA ILE A 221 32.07 -1.12 3.45
C ILE A 221 33.05 -2.30 3.68
N SER A 222 33.89 -2.62 2.72
CA SER A 222 34.92 -3.67 2.83
C SER A 222 36.20 -3.10 3.45
#